data_065c17f1585caced7a17c39c774497b8
#
_entry.id   065c17f1585caced7a17c39c774497b8
#
_cell.length_a   1.000
_cell.length_b   1.000
_cell.length_c   1.000
_cell.angle_alpha   90.00
_cell.angle_beta   90.00
_cell.angle_gamma   90.00
#
_symmetry.space_group_name_H-M   'P 1'
#
loop_
_entity.id
_entity.type
_entity.pdbx_description
1 polymer ?
#
loop_
_entity_poly.entity_id
_entity_poly.type
_entity_poly.pdbx_seq_one_letter_code
_entity_poly.pdbx_strand_id
1 'polypeptide(L)'
;NDVGQISKDNSVKVTEKNIIEYYSHVMHIVSNVTGFLKKGFSPIDVLYAGLPAGTVSGAPKIRALEILEEQENINREFYSGSVFYLDINGDMDSCINLRTALIKNNKIYAQSGAGIVHDSKPENEYLECINKANALFKAYEIAHKISWSH
;
A
#
# COMPACT_ATOMS: atom_id res chain seq x y z
N ASN A 1 14.66 -5.55 -1.94
CA ASN A 1 14.61 -5.87 -3.39
C ASN A 1 14.32 -4.64 -4.24
N ASP A 2 13.21 -3.94 -4.00
CA ASP A 2 12.76 -2.83 -4.84
C ASP A 2 13.79 -1.68 -4.89
N VAL A 3 14.24 -1.24 -3.70
CA VAL A 3 15.31 -0.23 -3.59
C VAL A 3 16.61 -0.72 -4.23
N GLY A 4 16.93 -2.01 -4.11
CA GLY A 4 18.15 -2.60 -4.67
C GLY A 4 18.23 -2.54 -6.19
N GLN A 5 17.10 -2.63 -6.90
CA GLN A 5 17.07 -2.59 -8.37
C GLN A 5 17.58 -1.28 -8.95
N ILE A 6 17.25 -0.17 -8.30
CA ILE A 6 17.54 1.18 -8.76
C ILE A 6 18.71 1.86 -8.02
N SER A 7 19.25 1.21 -6.98
CA SER A 7 20.33 1.77 -6.16
C SER A 7 21.71 1.37 -6.69
N LYS A 8 22.69 2.26 -6.50
CA LYS A 8 24.10 1.95 -6.74
C LYS A 8 24.53 0.73 -5.92
N ASP A 9 25.44 -0.04 -6.46
CA ASP A 9 25.95 -1.22 -5.79
C ASP A 9 26.51 -0.88 -4.39
N ASN A 10 26.25 -1.71 -3.42
CA ASN A 10 26.65 -1.55 -2.01
C ASN A 10 26.10 -0.28 -1.31
N SER A 11 25.17 0.44 -1.90
CA SER A 11 24.57 1.64 -1.27
C SER A 11 23.32 1.37 -0.46
N VAL A 12 22.71 0.21 -0.63
CA VAL A 12 21.48 -0.15 0.08
C VAL A 12 21.78 -0.41 1.55
N LYS A 13 21.04 0.28 2.43
CA LYS A 13 21.14 0.12 3.88
C LYS A 13 19.77 -0.02 4.50
N VAL A 14 19.63 -0.93 5.43
CA VAL A 14 18.47 -1.01 6.32
C VAL A 14 18.80 -0.13 7.52
N THR A 15 18.18 1.03 7.60
CA THR A 15 18.43 2.02 8.67
C THR A 15 17.59 1.74 9.90
N GLU A 16 16.41 1.14 9.70
CA GLU A 16 15.52 0.68 10.77
C GLU A 16 14.98 -0.68 10.39
N LYS A 17 14.89 -1.59 11.35
CA LYS A 17 14.44 -2.96 11.10
C LYS A 17 13.46 -3.42 12.17
N ASN A 18 12.25 -3.78 11.73
CA ASN A 18 11.22 -4.38 12.57
C ASN A 18 10.87 -3.53 13.80
N ILE A 19 10.81 -2.21 13.64
CA ILE A 19 10.38 -1.29 14.69
C ILE A 19 8.85 -1.35 14.78
N ILE A 20 8.31 -1.41 16.00
CA ILE A 20 6.88 -1.35 16.22
C ILE A 20 6.46 0.11 16.36
N GLU A 21 5.65 0.57 15.44
CA GLU A 21 5.02 1.89 15.50
C GLU A 21 3.57 1.77 15.97
N TYR A 22 3.21 2.61 16.94
CA TYR A 22 1.87 2.67 17.51
C TYR A 22 1.08 3.84 16.91
N TYR A 23 -0.07 3.53 16.35
CA TYR A 23 -1.04 4.51 15.89
C TYR A 23 -2.32 4.42 16.72
N SER A 24 -3.23 5.36 16.57
CA SER A 24 -4.46 5.43 17.39
C SER A 24 -5.32 4.16 17.37
N HIS A 25 -5.28 3.38 16.31
CA HIS A 25 -6.15 2.21 16.12
C HIS A 25 -5.42 0.95 15.67
N VAL A 26 -4.12 1.04 15.34
CA VAL A 26 -3.34 -0.08 14.80
C VAL A 26 -1.89 0.01 15.24
N MET A 27 -1.19 -1.13 15.19
CA MET A 27 0.26 -1.22 15.33
C MET A 27 0.83 -1.71 14.00
N HIS A 28 1.99 -1.21 13.61
CA HIS A 28 2.70 -1.67 12.42
C HIS A 28 4.13 -2.07 12.76
N ILE A 29 4.59 -3.11 12.10
CA ILE A 29 6.03 -3.42 12.07
C ILE A 29 6.61 -2.69 10.87
N VAL A 30 7.51 -1.76 11.13
CA VAL A 30 8.11 -0.87 10.14
C VAL A 30 9.59 -1.18 9.96
N SER A 31 10.05 -1.09 8.73
CA SER A 31 11.48 -1.12 8.41
C SER A 31 11.77 -0.01 7.41
N ASN A 32 12.91 0.66 7.57
CA ASN A 32 13.35 1.70 6.66
C ASN A 32 14.57 1.25 5.88
N VAL A 33 14.51 1.41 4.57
CA VAL A 33 15.58 1.03 3.64
C VAL A 33 15.93 2.21 2.76
N THR A 34 17.22 2.55 2.69
CA THR A 34 17.73 3.64 1.88
C THR A 34 18.75 3.16 0.87
N GLY A 35 18.94 3.93 -0.21
CA GLY A 35 19.94 3.66 -1.22
C GLY A 35 20.22 4.90 -2.06
N PHE A 36 21.41 4.97 -2.66
CA PHE A 36 21.75 6.04 -3.60
C PHE A 36 21.32 5.65 -5.02
N LEU A 37 20.50 6.48 -5.63
CA LEU A 37 19.97 6.24 -6.96
C LEU A 37 21.09 6.07 -7.99
N LYS A 38 20.99 5.07 -8.86
CA LYS A 38 21.86 4.91 -10.04
C LYS A 38 21.70 6.07 -11.01
N LYS A 39 22.79 6.44 -11.69
CA LYS A 39 22.74 7.46 -12.73
C LYS A 39 21.84 7.01 -13.88
N GLY A 40 21.00 7.91 -14.35
CA GLY A 40 20.09 7.66 -15.48
C GLY A 40 18.68 7.26 -15.10
N PHE A 41 18.39 7.03 -13.82
CA PHE A 41 17.03 6.81 -13.32
C PHE A 41 16.39 8.14 -12.91
N SER A 42 15.13 8.30 -13.26
CA SER A 42 14.27 9.41 -12.83
C SER A 42 13.47 9.06 -11.57
N PRO A 43 12.85 10.04 -10.89
CA PRO A 43 11.93 9.77 -9.79
C PRO A 43 10.79 8.82 -10.19
N ILE A 44 10.30 8.91 -11.41
CA ILE A 44 9.24 8.01 -11.91
C ILE A 44 9.74 6.57 -12.03
N ASP A 45 10.99 6.35 -12.44
CA ASP A 45 11.58 5.00 -12.46
C ASP A 45 11.68 4.41 -11.05
N VAL A 46 11.96 5.26 -10.04
CA VAL A 46 11.95 4.86 -8.62
C VAL A 46 10.57 4.41 -8.19
N LEU A 47 9.54 5.17 -8.58
CA LEU A 47 8.16 4.81 -8.29
C LEU A 47 7.78 3.46 -8.92
N TYR A 48 8.09 3.26 -10.18
CA TYR A 48 7.82 2.00 -10.89
C TYR A 48 8.57 0.80 -10.28
N ALA A 49 9.80 0.97 -9.82
CA ALA A 49 10.54 -0.09 -9.15
C ALA A 49 9.88 -0.51 -7.82
N GLY A 50 9.26 0.44 -7.12
CA GLY A 50 8.54 0.19 -5.86
C GLY A 50 7.14 -0.39 -6.02
N LEU A 51 6.50 -0.20 -7.20
CA LEU A 51 5.10 -0.57 -7.43
C LEU A 51 4.93 -1.90 -8.20
N PRO A 52 3.88 -2.66 -7.87
CA PRO A 52 3.11 -2.59 -6.63
C PRO A 52 4.00 -2.91 -5.42
N ALA A 53 3.71 -2.28 -4.28
CA ALA A 53 4.50 -2.53 -3.07
C ALA A 53 4.39 -3.99 -2.62
N GLY A 54 5.47 -4.55 -2.07
CA GLY A 54 5.52 -5.94 -1.63
C GLY A 54 4.45 -6.28 -0.59
N THR A 55 4.09 -5.33 0.27
CA THR A 55 3.04 -5.49 1.29
C THR A 55 1.63 -5.69 0.73
N VAL A 56 1.39 -5.33 -0.53
CA VAL A 56 0.10 -5.50 -1.22
C VAL A 56 0.18 -6.43 -2.42
N SER A 57 1.34 -7.03 -2.65
CA SER A 57 1.55 -8.06 -3.69
C SER A 57 2.04 -9.36 -3.07
N GLY A 58 3.30 -9.43 -2.69
CA GLY A 58 3.94 -10.57 -2.07
C GLY A 58 5.39 -10.72 -2.52
N ALA A 59 6.03 -11.79 -2.06
CA ALA A 59 7.40 -12.12 -2.39
C ALA A 59 7.53 -13.63 -2.72
N PRO A 60 8.18 -13.98 -3.85
CA PRO A 60 8.76 -13.13 -4.89
C PRO A 60 7.69 -12.35 -5.67
N LYS A 61 7.94 -11.05 -5.94
CA LYS A 61 6.93 -10.10 -6.47
C LYS A 61 6.24 -10.60 -7.75
N ILE A 62 7.00 -11.05 -8.74
CA ILE A 62 6.45 -11.47 -10.03
C ILE A 62 5.49 -12.64 -9.85
N ARG A 63 5.91 -13.69 -9.13
CA ARG A 63 5.04 -14.87 -8.90
C ARG A 63 3.80 -14.51 -8.08
N ALA A 64 3.94 -13.61 -7.11
CA ALA A 64 2.80 -13.12 -6.34
C ALA A 64 1.77 -12.39 -7.23
N LEU A 65 2.24 -11.55 -8.15
CA LEU A 65 1.37 -10.85 -9.09
C LEU A 65 0.65 -11.82 -10.06
N GLU A 66 1.34 -12.85 -10.55
CA GLU A 66 0.71 -13.90 -11.36
C GLU A 66 -0.41 -14.61 -10.60
N ILE A 67 -0.17 -14.98 -9.33
CA ILE A 67 -1.18 -15.63 -8.49
C ILE A 67 -2.37 -14.70 -8.24
N LEU A 68 -2.12 -13.42 -7.98
CA LEU A 68 -3.17 -12.44 -7.77
C LEU A 68 -4.06 -12.29 -9.02
N GLU A 69 -3.46 -12.23 -10.20
CA GLU A 69 -4.20 -12.21 -11.49
C GLU A 69 -5.02 -13.46 -11.70
N GLU A 70 -4.51 -14.64 -11.31
CA GLU A 70 -5.23 -15.92 -11.40
C GLU A 70 -6.40 -16.03 -10.41
N GLN A 71 -6.28 -15.43 -9.21
CA GLN A 71 -7.20 -15.66 -8.09
C GLN A 71 -8.19 -14.52 -7.85
N GLU A 72 -7.84 -13.28 -8.16
CA GLU A 72 -8.74 -12.15 -7.95
C GLU A 72 -9.71 -11.99 -9.11
N ASN A 73 -11.01 -12.06 -8.81
CA ASN A 73 -12.06 -11.91 -9.82
C ASN A 73 -12.46 -10.45 -10.08
N ILE A 74 -11.85 -9.51 -9.35
CA ILE A 74 -12.15 -8.06 -9.40
C ILE A 74 -10.86 -7.31 -9.61
N ASN A 75 -10.83 -6.43 -10.59
CA ASN A 75 -9.71 -5.55 -10.82
C ASN A 75 -9.48 -4.63 -9.61
N ARG A 76 -8.24 -4.46 -9.23
CA ARG A 76 -7.85 -3.60 -8.11
C ARG A 76 -8.02 -2.12 -8.39
N GLU A 77 -8.06 -1.73 -9.67
CA GLU A 77 -8.12 -0.34 -10.13
C GLU A 77 -7.07 0.54 -9.41
N PHE A 78 -7.52 1.50 -8.58
CA PHE A 78 -6.62 2.34 -7.79
C PHE A 78 -6.12 1.69 -6.49
N TYR A 79 -6.76 0.60 -6.03
CA TYR A 79 -6.31 -0.12 -4.82
C TYR A 79 -4.93 -0.74 -5.04
N SER A 80 -4.05 -0.59 -4.07
CA SER A 80 -2.63 -1.00 -4.11
C SER A 80 -1.74 -0.27 -5.14
N GLY A 81 -2.27 0.75 -5.79
CA GLY A 81 -1.47 1.70 -6.56
C GLY A 81 -0.73 2.70 -5.66
N SER A 82 -0.45 3.87 -6.16
CA SER A 82 0.21 4.93 -5.41
C SER A 82 -0.44 6.28 -5.62
N VAL A 83 -0.41 7.08 -4.57
CA VAL A 83 -0.58 8.53 -4.65
C VAL A 83 0.79 9.15 -4.44
N PHE A 84 1.19 10.06 -5.31
CA PHE A 84 2.49 10.72 -5.21
C PHE A 84 2.42 12.18 -5.63
N TYR A 85 3.39 12.95 -5.17
CA TYR A 85 3.68 14.26 -5.74
C TYR A 85 5.15 14.33 -6.15
N LEU A 86 5.41 15.07 -7.20
CA LEU A 86 6.73 15.33 -7.76
C LEU A 86 6.88 16.83 -7.93
N ASP A 87 7.94 17.39 -7.35
CA ASP A 87 8.21 18.80 -7.48
C ASP A 87 9.11 19.12 -8.67
N ILE A 88 9.30 20.41 -8.94
CA ILE A 88 10.11 20.89 -10.04
C ILE A 88 11.61 20.57 -9.88
N ASN A 89 12.09 20.33 -8.67
CA ASN A 89 13.50 19.98 -8.41
C ASN A 89 13.74 18.47 -8.58
N GLY A 90 12.68 17.69 -8.76
CA GLY A 90 12.73 16.24 -8.89
C GLY A 90 12.60 15.49 -7.56
N ASP A 91 12.27 16.18 -6.47
CA ASP A 91 11.93 15.54 -5.21
C ASP A 91 10.53 14.93 -5.31
N MET A 92 10.39 13.71 -4.83
CA MET A 92 9.15 12.95 -4.89
C MET A 92 8.85 12.31 -3.54
N ASP A 93 7.60 12.38 -3.15
CA ASP A 93 7.08 11.57 -2.06
C ASP A 93 5.86 10.78 -2.53
N SER A 94 5.66 9.59 -1.98
CA SER A 94 4.60 8.69 -2.42
C SER A 94 4.12 7.79 -1.28
N CYS A 95 2.88 7.39 -1.35
CA CYS A 95 2.32 6.38 -0.46
C CYS A 95 1.51 5.34 -1.24
N ILE A 96 1.36 4.16 -0.64
CA ILE A 96 0.49 3.12 -1.21
C ILE A 96 -0.96 3.57 -1.06
N ASN A 97 -1.75 3.40 -2.11
CA ASN A 97 -3.18 3.71 -2.08
C ASN A 97 -3.95 2.59 -1.35
N LEU A 98 -3.98 2.71 -0.03
CA LEU A 98 -4.66 1.81 0.91
C LEU A 98 -5.63 2.59 1.78
N ARG A 99 -6.57 1.89 2.40
CA ARG A 99 -7.54 2.49 3.34
C ARG A 99 -8.24 3.71 2.73
N THR A 100 -8.52 3.60 1.45
CA THR A 100 -9.10 4.62 0.60
C THR A 100 -10.43 4.12 0.06
N ALA A 101 -11.37 5.03 -0.14
CA ALA A 101 -12.66 4.71 -0.73
C ALA A 101 -12.92 5.56 -1.97
N LEU A 102 -13.57 4.97 -2.96
CA LEU A 102 -14.10 5.68 -4.11
C LEU A 102 -15.58 6.03 -3.84
N ILE A 103 -15.93 7.29 -3.94
CA ILE A 103 -17.31 7.74 -3.90
C ILE A 103 -17.75 8.07 -5.32
N LYS A 104 -18.69 7.29 -5.85
CA LYS A 104 -19.20 7.45 -7.21
C LYS A 104 -20.69 7.07 -7.26
N ASN A 105 -21.50 7.88 -7.94
CA ASN A 105 -22.93 7.60 -8.11
C ASN A 105 -23.68 7.33 -6.80
N ASN A 106 -23.44 8.14 -5.77
CA ASN A 106 -24.01 8.00 -4.42
C ASN A 106 -23.70 6.64 -3.74
N LYS A 107 -22.63 5.98 -4.15
CA LYS A 107 -22.13 4.73 -3.55
C LYS A 107 -20.70 4.92 -3.09
N ILE A 108 -20.36 4.25 -1.99
CA ILE A 108 -18.99 4.14 -1.51
C ILE A 108 -18.44 2.75 -1.84
N TYR A 109 -17.26 2.71 -2.43
CA TYR A 109 -16.55 1.49 -2.76
C TYR A 109 -15.25 1.48 -1.97
N ALA A 110 -15.04 0.43 -1.18
CA ALA A 110 -13.82 0.20 -0.43
C ALA A 110 -13.27 -1.17 -0.78
N GLN A 111 -11.96 -1.25 -0.97
CA GLN A 111 -11.26 -2.51 -1.20
C GLN A 111 -10.22 -2.70 -0.10
N SER A 112 -10.11 -3.92 0.41
CA SER A 112 -9.14 -4.30 1.41
C SER A 112 -8.64 -5.71 1.15
N GLY A 113 -7.46 -6.03 1.66
CA GLY A 113 -6.85 -7.35 1.56
C GLY A 113 -6.01 -7.68 2.78
N ALA A 114 -5.75 -8.96 2.97
CA ALA A 114 -4.85 -9.47 3.98
C ALA A 114 -3.63 -10.13 3.34
N GLY A 115 -2.50 -10.12 4.03
CA GLY A 115 -1.30 -10.82 3.59
C GLY A 115 -1.39 -12.30 3.93
N ILE A 116 -1.32 -13.16 2.94
CA ILE A 116 -1.42 -14.61 3.11
C ILE A 116 -0.03 -15.21 3.30
N VAL A 117 0.17 -15.94 4.38
CA VAL A 117 1.39 -16.69 4.70
C VAL A 117 1.05 -18.15 5.00
N HIS A 118 2.09 -18.98 5.20
CA HIS A 118 1.92 -20.42 5.43
C HIS A 118 0.96 -20.75 6.57
N ASP A 119 1.01 -19.99 7.66
CA ASP A 119 0.21 -20.22 8.87
C ASP A 119 -1.12 -19.46 8.87
N SER A 120 -1.46 -18.78 7.77
CA SER A 120 -2.73 -18.05 7.65
C SER A 120 -3.93 -18.98 7.74
N LYS A 121 -4.93 -18.55 8.49
CA LYS A 121 -6.24 -19.22 8.58
C LYS A 121 -7.26 -18.39 7.82
N PRO A 122 -7.96 -18.96 6.82
CA PRO A 122 -8.86 -18.21 5.94
C PRO A 122 -9.86 -17.33 6.69
N GLU A 123 -10.43 -17.83 7.78
CA GLU A 123 -11.41 -17.09 8.58
C GLU A 123 -10.81 -15.85 9.24
N ASN A 124 -9.57 -15.94 9.72
CA ASN A 124 -8.87 -14.82 10.35
C ASN A 124 -8.51 -13.75 9.33
N GLU A 125 -8.00 -14.17 8.16
CA GLU A 125 -7.64 -13.26 7.07
C GLU A 125 -8.88 -12.55 6.50
N TYR A 126 -9.98 -13.25 6.38
CA TYR A 126 -11.26 -12.65 6.01
C TYR A 126 -11.73 -11.59 7.03
N LEU A 127 -11.67 -11.91 8.32
CA LEU A 127 -12.01 -10.95 9.38
C LEU A 127 -11.08 -9.74 9.36
N GLU A 128 -9.80 -9.93 9.06
CA GLU A 128 -8.85 -8.83 8.91
C GLU A 128 -9.26 -7.90 7.76
N CYS A 129 -9.65 -8.45 6.61
CA CYS A 129 -10.16 -7.68 5.49
C CYS A 129 -11.38 -6.85 5.89
N ILE A 130 -12.35 -7.46 6.56
CA ILE A 130 -13.55 -6.77 7.06
C ILE A 130 -13.18 -5.64 8.04
N ASN A 131 -12.30 -5.91 8.99
CA ASN A 131 -11.88 -4.92 9.98
C ASN A 131 -11.16 -3.72 9.34
N LYS A 132 -10.33 -3.96 8.33
CA LYS A 132 -9.68 -2.90 7.55
C LYS A 132 -10.69 -2.02 6.79
N ALA A 133 -11.74 -2.61 6.23
CA ALA A 133 -12.80 -1.88 5.53
C ALA A 133 -13.73 -1.11 6.49
N ASN A 134 -14.00 -1.66 7.66
CA ASN A 134 -14.93 -1.07 8.64
C ASN A 134 -14.54 0.34 9.09
N ALA A 135 -13.25 0.66 9.12
CA ALA A 135 -12.79 2.01 9.46
C ALA A 135 -13.34 3.08 8.48
N LEU A 136 -13.37 2.74 7.19
CA LEU A 136 -13.91 3.60 6.14
C LEU A 136 -15.43 3.73 6.24
N PHE A 137 -16.14 2.63 6.46
CA PHE A 137 -17.59 2.64 6.62
C PHE A 137 -18.03 3.40 7.87
N LYS A 138 -17.29 3.26 8.98
CA LYS A 138 -17.55 4.04 10.19
C LYS A 138 -17.33 5.55 9.98
N ALA A 139 -16.30 5.93 9.25
CA ALA A 139 -16.07 7.33 8.89
C ALA A 139 -17.22 7.88 8.02
N TYR A 140 -17.71 7.10 7.07
CA TYR A 140 -18.88 7.43 6.26
C TYR A 140 -20.14 7.62 7.10
N GLU A 141 -20.42 6.69 8.03
CA GLU A 141 -21.58 6.80 8.93
C GLU A 141 -21.54 8.05 9.80
N ILE A 142 -20.35 8.40 10.31
CA ILE A 142 -20.16 9.64 11.09
C ILE A 142 -20.41 10.86 10.21
N ALA A 143 -19.82 10.90 9.02
CA ALA A 143 -20.01 12.02 8.08
C ALA A 143 -21.48 12.19 7.66
N HIS A 144 -22.21 11.09 7.49
CA HIS A 144 -23.62 11.11 7.11
C HIS A 144 -24.54 11.60 8.23
N LYS A 145 -24.13 11.44 9.50
CA LYS A 145 -24.86 11.95 10.68
C LYS A 145 -24.62 13.45 10.91
N ILE A 146 -23.57 14.01 10.34
CA ILE A 146 -23.31 15.46 10.41
C ILE A 146 -24.22 16.12 9.39
N SER A 147 -25.33 16.70 9.83
CA SER A 147 -26.14 17.57 8.98
C SER A 147 -25.34 18.85 8.70
N TRP A 148 -24.94 19.05 7.47
CA TRP A 148 -24.41 20.34 7.01
C TRP A 148 -25.59 21.33 6.97
N SER A 149 -25.78 22.09 8.05
CA SER A 149 -26.65 23.28 8.01
C SER A 149 -25.92 24.33 7.18
N HIS A 150 -26.40 24.57 5.96
CA HIS A 150 -26.04 25.71 5.13
C HIS A 150 -26.80 26.94 5.60
#